data_1c0a74b76f3d708e422887270cbf92d7
#
_entry.id   1c0a74b76f3d708e422887270cbf92d7
#
_cell.length_a   1.000
_cell.length_b   1.000
_cell.length_c   1.000
_cell.angle_alpha   90.00
_cell.angle_beta   90.00
_cell.angle_gamma   90.00
#
_symmetry.space_group_name_H-M   'P 1'
#
loop_
_entity.id
_entity.type
_entity.pdbx_description
1 polymer ?
#
loop_
_entity_poly.entity_id
_entity_poly.type
_entity_poly.pdbx_seq_one_letter_code
_entity_poly.pdbx_strand_id
1 'polypeptide(L)'
;MSEYAIESVESAPFGEISYLVWRRGRTEALVVDPGFEPGKILNLLGRHGLQLSGILNTHGHADHIAGNAAMKAAFPGAPLIIGRNEASMLGDAEANLSAPFGEPLTSPPADRLVDDGERLVLAGLSFEVREIPGHSPGSVVFVCDQFEPAFVFGGDVLFSGSVGRADLGGNATQLLAGIRAKLLILPDGTLVLPGHGPVTTIGAERRSNPFVGEGAGGHRLG
;
A
#
# COMPACT_ATOMS: atom_id res chain seq x y z
N MET A 1 -17.83 -17.52 5.98
CA MET A 1 -17.28 -16.19 6.35
C MET A 1 -15.79 -16.23 6.04
N SER A 2 -15.20 -15.17 5.44
CA SER A 2 -13.77 -15.12 5.15
C SER A 2 -12.95 -15.29 6.43
N GLU A 3 -11.75 -15.91 6.33
CA GLU A 3 -10.86 -16.13 7.48
C GLU A 3 -10.16 -14.86 7.95
N TYR A 4 -10.24 -13.78 7.18
CA TYR A 4 -9.66 -12.47 7.47
C TYR A 4 -10.71 -11.37 7.48
N ALA A 5 -10.36 -10.24 8.01
CA ALA A 5 -11.14 -9.01 7.93
C ALA A 5 -10.22 -7.85 7.50
N ILE A 6 -10.77 -6.95 6.71
CA ILE A 6 -10.11 -5.71 6.29
C ILE A 6 -11.10 -4.58 6.53
N GLU A 7 -10.66 -3.53 7.21
CA GLU A 7 -11.36 -2.25 7.30
C GLU A 7 -10.44 -1.15 6.76
N SER A 8 -11.04 -0.09 6.25
CA SER A 8 -10.31 1.02 5.65
C SER A 8 -10.65 2.34 6.31
N VAL A 9 -9.71 3.26 6.25
CA VAL A 9 -9.86 4.65 6.69
C VAL A 9 -9.40 5.54 5.55
N GLU A 10 -10.31 6.34 5.00
CA GLU A 10 -9.96 7.37 4.05
C GLU A 10 -9.48 8.62 4.78
N SER A 11 -8.35 9.17 4.38
CA SER A 11 -7.65 10.31 4.98
C SER A 11 -7.79 11.57 4.14
N ALA A 12 -8.31 12.67 4.73
CA ALA A 12 -8.24 13.99 4.12
C ALA A 12 -6.82 14.59 4.27
N PRO A 13 -6.38 15.48 3.36
CA PRO A 13 -7.13 16.02 2.21
C PRO A 13 -6.95 15.21 0.92
N PHE A 14 -6.05 14.21 0.87
CA PHE A 14 -5.65 13.55 -0.38
C PHE A 14 -6.53 12.36 -0.76
N GLY A 15 -7.43 11.90 0.14
CA GLY A 15 -8.27 10.72 -0.10
C GLY A 15 -7.46 9.42 -0.10
N GLU A 16 -6.30 9.42 0.59
CA GLU A 16 -5.50 8.21 0.79
C GLU A 16 -6.29 7.21 1.63
N ILE A 17 -6.12 5.93 1.38
CA ILE A 17 -6.83 4.85 2.05
C ILE A 17 -5.85 3.96 2.81
N SER A 18 -5.87 4.12 4.12
CA SER A 18 -5.19 3.21 5.04
C SER A 18 -6.02 1.94 5.24
N TYR A 19 -5.37 0.78 5.35
CA TYR A 19 -6.06 -0.48 5.61
C TYR A 19 -5.63 -1.10 6.93
N LEU A 20 -6.61 -1.55 7.72
CA LEU A 20 -6.41 -2.38 8.90
C LEU A 20 -6.81 -3.82 8.53
N VAL A 21 -5.88 -4.77 8.65
CA VAL A 21 -6.10 -6.17 8.30
C VAL A 21 -5.75 -7.10 9.47
N TRP A 22 -6.60 -8.09 9.71
CA TRP A 22 -6.35 -9.12 10.73
C TRP A 22 -6.97 -10.46 10.35
N ARG A 23 -6.43 -11.52 10.91
CA ARG A 23 -7.03 -12.86 10.80
C ARG A 23 -8.12 -12.98 11.84
N ARG A 24 -9.33 -13.43 11.42
CA ARG A 24 -10.46 -13.61 12.36
C ARG A 24 -10.11 -14.62 13.46
N GLY A 25 -10.53 -14.31 14.68
CA GLY A 25 -10.19 -15.09 15.87
C GLY A 25 -8.82 -14.83 16.47
N ARG A 26 -8.06 -13.86 15.90
CA ARG A 26 -6.81 -13.34 16.46
C ARG A 26 -6.98 -11.90 16.88
N THR A 27 -6.11 -11.44 17.78
CA THR A 27 -6.06 -10.05 18.25
C THR A 27 -4.95 -9.25 17.56
N GLU A 28 -4.02 -9.91 16.87
CA GLU A 28 -2.94 -9.26 16.13
C GLU A 28 -3.45 -8.71 14.80
N ALA A 29 -3.15 -7.45 14.53
CA ALA A 29 -3.51 -6.76 13.29
C ALA A 29 -2.31 -6.07 12.66
N LEU A 30 -2.40 -5.79 11.35
CA LEU A 30 -1.46 -4.97 10.62
C LEU A 30 -2.19 -3.74 10.10
N VAL A 31 -1.50 -2.61 10.05
CA VAL A 31 -1.93 -1.43 9.30
C VAL A 31 -1.06 -1.27 8.06
N VAL A 32 -1.70 -0.94 6.95
CA VAL A 32 -1.03 -0.61 5.69
C VAL A 32 -1.27 0.85 5.40
N ASP A 33 -0.19 1.57 5.12
CA ASP A 33 -0.17 2.99 4.78
C ASP A 33 -0.99 3.86 5.76
N PRO A 34 -0.56 4.03 7.03
CA PRO A 34 -1.27 4.91 7.94
C PRO A 34 -1.10 6.38 7.52
N GLY A 35 -2.18 6.96 6.98
CA GLY A 35 -2.21 8.32 6.46
C GLY A 35 -2.42 9.39 7.53
N PHE A 36 -3.00 10.54 7.10
CA PHE A 36 -3.14 11.74 7.95
C PHE A 36 -4.17 11.61 9.08
N GLU A 37 -4.96 10.55 9.13
CA GLU A 37 -5.97 10.36 10.17
C GLU A 37 -5.71 9.15 11.09
N PRO A 38 -4.51 9.06 11.71
CA PRO A 38 -4.13 7.93 12.56
C PRO A 38 -5.09 7.69 13.73
N GLY A 39 -5.76 8.73 14.20
CA GLY A 39 -6.78 8.64 15.25
C GLY A 39 -7.96 7.73 14.87
N LYS A 40 -8.38 7.74 13.60
CA LYS A 40 -9.43 6.83 13.12
C LYS A 40 -8.96 5.38 13.15
N ILE A 41 -7.69 5.11 12.78
CA ILE A 41 -7.10 3.77 12.83
C ILE A 41 -7.02 3.27 14.27
N LEU A 42 -6.54 4.11 15.20
CA LEU A 42 -6.50 3.78 16.63
C LEU A 42 -7.89 3.46 17.20
N ASN A 43 -8.92 4.20 16.78
CA ASN A 43 -10.31 3.92 17.16
C ASN A 43 -10.80 2.57 16.61
N LEU A 44 -10.43 2.19 15.39
CA LEU A 44 -10.76 0.87 14.84
C LEU A 44 -10.08 -0.26 15.62
N LEU A 45 -8.79 -0.14 15.91
CA LEU A 45 -8.06 -1.09 16.75
C LEU A 45 -8.75 -1.28 18.10
N GLY A 46 -9.09 -0.17 18.77
CA GLY A 46 -9.80 -0.19 20.05
C GLY A 46 -11.20 -0.83 19.96
N ARG A 47 -11.97 -0.51 18.92
CA ARG A 47 -13.32 -1.05 18.69
C ARG A 47 -13.33 -2.58 18.55
N HIS A 48 -12.31 -3.12 17.87
CA HIS A 48 -12.18 -4.57 17.65
C HIS A 48 -11.34 -5.29 18.70
N GLY A 49 -10.79 -4.57 19.68
CA GLY A 49 -9.90 -5.15 20.70
C GLY A 49 -8.60 -5.70 20.10
N LEU A 50 -8.11 -5.06 19.04
CA LEU A 50 -6.92 -5.49 18.30
C LEU A 50 -5.64 -4.83 18.84
N GLN A 51 -4.52 -5.53 18.70
CA GLN A 51 -3.18 -5.07 18.97
C GLN A 51 -2.40 -4.94 17.66
N LEU A 52 -1.81 -3.78 17.42
CA LEU A 52 -1.01 -3.58 16.22
C LEU A 52 0.30 -4.36 16.33
N SER A 53 0.56 -5.23 15.36
CA SER A 53 1.73 -6.10 15.28
C SER A 53 2.68 -5.74 14.13
N GLY A 54 2.31 -4.76 13.32
CA GLY A 54 3.17 -4.22 12.25
C GLY A 54 2.53 -3.11 11.45
N ILE A 55 3.38 -2.26 10.91
CA ILE A 55 3.04 -1.15 10.02
C ILE A 55 3.71 -1.46 8.70
N LEU A 56 2.94 -1.57 7.62
CA LEU A 56 3.44 -1.82 6.27
C LEU A 56 3.28 -0.54 5.45
N ASN A 57 4.36 -0.03 4.87
CA ASN A 57 4.26 1.04 3.87
C ASN A 57 4.51 0.48 2.48
N THR A 58 3.58 0.76 1.56
CA THR A 58 3.72 0.41 0.14
C THR A 58 4.78 1.28 -0.53
N HIS A 59 4.85 2.55 -0.14
CA HIS A 59 5.85 3.50 -0.60
C HIS A 59 5.99 4.67 0.39
N GLY A 60 6.89 5.60 0.08
CA GLY A 60 7.30 6.64 1.02
C GLY A 60 6.65 8.01 0.84
N HIS A 61 5.58 8.18 0.03
CA HIS A 61 4.92 9.48 -0.09
C HIS A 61 4.21 9.88 1.21
N ALA A 62 4.13 11.19 1.43
CA ALA A 62 3.72 11.80 2.69
C ALA A 62 2.36 11.31 3.18
N ASP A 63 1.39 11.22 2.30
CA ASP A 63 0.02 10.79 2.62
C ASP A 63 -0.09 9.32 3.07
N HIS A 64 0.87 8.46 2.69
CA HIS A 64 0.94 7.06 3.10
C HIS A 64 1.75 6.83 4.38
N ILE A 65 2.57 7.80 4.80
CA ILE A 65 3.48 7.65 5.94
C ILE A 65 3.17 8.60 7.11
N ALA A 66 2.23 9.55 6.93
CA ALA A 66 1.94 10.60 7.91
C ALA A 66 1.55 10.07 9.29
N GLY A 67 0.89 8.93 9.35
CA GLY A 67 0.45 8.28 10.60
C GLY A 67 1.50 7.40 11.27
N ASN A 68 2.63 7.10 10.61
CA ASN A 68 3.64 6.18 11.14
C ASN A 68 4.09 6.54 12.56
N ALA A 69 4.39 7.81 12.81
CA ALA A 69 4.84 8.27 14.13
C ALA A 69 3.78 8.03 15.22
N ALA A 70 2.51 8.28 14.91
CA ALA A 70 1.41 8.04 15.85
C ALA A 70 1.20 6.54 16.12
N MET A 71 1.31 5.69 15.09
CA MET A 71 1.24 4.23 15.25
C MET A 71 2.41 3.71 16.10
N LYS A 72 3.64 4.16 15.83
CA LYS A 72 4.83 3.79 16.64
C LYS A 72 4.73 4.28 18.07
N ALA A 73 4.18 5.47 18.32
CA ALA A 73 3.97 5.98 19.67
C ALA A 73 2.95 5.15 20.46
N ALA A 74 1.86 4.74 19.82
CA ALA A 74 0.81 3.92 20.45
C ALA A 74 1.24 2.44 20.60
N PHE A 75 2.02 1.91 19.67
CA PHE A 75 2.48 0.51 19.64
C PHE A 75 3.98 0.43 19.34
N PRO A 76 4.86 0.76 20.31
CA PRO A 76 6.32 0.81 20.09
C PRO A 76 6.92 -0.52 19.63
N GLY A 77 6.27 -1.64 19.96
CA GLY A 77 6.70 -3.00 19.55
C GLY A 77 6.30 -3.39 18.14
N ALA A 78 5.42 -2.63 17.46
CA ALA A 78 5.03 -2.90 16.08
C ALA A 78 6.14 -2.44 15.11
N PRO A 79 6.78 -3.34 14.34
CA PRO A 79 7.80 -2.94 13.38
C PRO A 79 7.19 -2.11 12.24
N LEU A 80 7.90 -1.06 11.84
CA LEU A 80 7.66 -0.30 10.61
C LEU A 80 8.44 -0.96 9.47
N ILE A 81 7.72 -1.37 8.42
CA ILE A 81 8.25 -2.18 7.32
C ILE A 81 7.97 -1.45 6.00
N ILE A 82 8.99 -1.30 5.16
CA ILE A 82 8.90 -0.64 3.84
C ILE A 82 9.86 -1.29 2.84
N GLY A 83 9.62 -1.11 1.56
CA GLY A 83 10.56 -1.49 0.51
C GLY A 83 11.93 -0.83 0.68
N ARG A 84 13.02 -1.57 0.45
CA ARG A 84 14.39 -1.05 0.63
C ARG A 84 14.63 0.24 -0.14
N ASN A 85 14.13 0.32 -1.37
CA ASN A 85 14.35 1.47 -2.25
C ASN A 85 13.49 2.69 -1.90
N GLU A 86 12.56 2.56 -0.94
CA GLU A 86 11.71 3.64 -0.42
C GLU A 86 12.19 4.19 0.93
N ALA A 87 13.07 3.47 1.63
CA ALA A 87 13.40 3.76 3.03
C ALA A 87 13.93 5.19 3.27
N SER A 88 14.68 5.74 2.32
CA SER A 88 15.21 7.10 2.43
C SER A 88 14.13 8.18 2.42
N MET A 89 13.00 7.93 1.78
CA MET A 89 11.88 8.89 1.70
C MET A 89 11.24 9.13 3.06
N LEU A 90 11.33 8.18 4.00
CA LEU A 90 10.77 8.33 5.36
C LEU A 90 11.34 9.55 6.09
N GLY A 91 12.63 9.84 5.91
CA GLY A 91 13.32 10.94 6.59
C GLY A 91 13.54 12.18 5.72
N ASP A 92 13.08 12.19 4.48
CA ASP A 92 13.34 13.26 3.51
C ASP A 92 12.03 13.88 3.01
N ALA A 93 11.71 15.07 3.52
CA ALA A 93 10.47 15.80 3.21
C ALA A 93 10.38 16.25 1.73
N GLU A 94 11.49 16.41 1.04
CA GLU A 94 11.49 16.69 -0.40
C GLU A 94 11.17 15.41 -1.19
N ALA A 95 11.84 14.30 -0.87
CA ALA A 95 11.64 13.03 -1.55
C ALA A 95 10.23 12.45 -1.31
N ASN A 96 9.68 12.62 -0.10
CA ASN A 96 8.32 12.16 0.22
C ASN A 96 7.22 13.13 -0.21
N LEU A 97 7.57 14.21 -0.88
CA LEU A 97 6.69 15.24 -1.45
C LEU A 97 5.96 16.11 -0.40
N SER A 98 6.24 16.02 0.89
CA SER A 98 5.58 16.86 1.90
C SER A 98 6.04 18.32 1.84
N ALA A 99 7.34 18.59 1.63
CA ALA A 99 7.86 19.94 1.55
C ALA A 99 7.31 20.73 0.35
N PRO A 100 7.24 20.17 -0.88
CA PRO A 100 6.61 20.83 -2.02
C PRO A 100 5.13 21.21 -1.81
N PHE A 101 4.42 20.45 -0.98
CA PHE A 101 3.02 20.77 -0.62
C PHE A 101 2.88 21.71 0.60
N GLY A 102 4.02 22.19 1.16
CA GLY A 102 4.03 23.22 2.19
C GLY A 102 3.93 22.73 3.63
N GLU A 103 3.90 21.44 3.85
CA GLU A 103 3.78 20.79 5.18
C GLU A 103 4.90 19.73 5.37
N PRO A 104 6.18 20.16 5.54
CA PRO A 104 7.27 19.21 5.68
C PRO A 104 7.04 18.23 6.83
N LEU A 105 7.00 16.95 6.55
CA LEU A 105 6.89 15.90 7.55
C LEU A 105 7.96 14.83 7.33
N THR A 106 8.30 14.12 8.40
CA THR A 106 9.14 12.92 8.35
C THR A 106 8.50 11.82 9.18
N SER A 107 8.74 10.59 8.78
CA SER A 107 8.39 9.37 9.50
C SER A 107 9.56 8.90 10.37
N PRO A 108 9.32 8.13 11.44
CA PRO A 108 10.37 7.31 12.03
C PRO A 108 11.04 6.41 10.99
N PRO A 109 12.32 6.06 11.18
CA PRO A 109 12.99 5.11 10.29
C PRO A 109 12.32 3.73 10.34
N ALA A 110 12.44 2.97 9.24
CA ALA A 110 11.93 1.61 9.21
C ALA A 110 12.73 0.68 10.15
N ASP A 111 12.02 -0.20 10.85
CA ASP A 111 12.63 -1.26 11.65
C ASP A 111 13.06 -2.46 10.78
N ARG A 112 12.39 -2.63 9.62
CA ARG A 112 12.67 -3.72 8.66
C ARG A 112 12.49 -3.24 7.23
N LEU A 113 13.43 -3.62 6.38
CA LEU A 113 13.34 -3.42 4.94
C LEU A 113 12.97 -4.74 4.26
N VAL A 114 12.15 -4.66 3.20
CA VAL A 114 11.77 -5.83 2.41
C VAL A 114 12.22 -5.67 0.96
N ASP A 115 12.46 -6.79 0.30
CA ASP A 115 12.95 -6.86 -1.08
C ASP A 115 11.93 -7.60 -1.98
N ASP A 116 12.07 -7.39 -3.30
CA ASP A 116 11.25 -8.07 -4.31
C ASP A 116 11.32 -9.60 -4.18
N GLY A 117 10.16 -10.25 -4.21
CA GLY A 117 10.03 -11.71 -4.06
C GLY A 117 10.14 -12.22 -2.62
N GLU A 118 10.38 -11.36 -1.64
CA GLU A 118 10.43 -11.75 -0.24
C GLU A 118 9.05 -12.21 0.25
N ARG A 119 9.00 -13.24 1.11
CA ARG A 119 7.79 -13.64 1.82
C ARG A 119 7.80 -13.10 3.25
N LEU A 120 6.92 -12.14 3.49
CA LEU A 120 6.72 -11.52 4.81
C LEU A 120 5.60 -12.27 5.55
N VAL A 121 5.90 -12.84 6.71
CA VAL A 121 4.91 -13.49 7.58
C VAL A 121 4.80 -12.69 8.88
N LEU A 122 3.60 -12.16 9.17
CA LEU A 122 3.35 -11.31 10.34
C LEU A 122 1.87 -11.38 10.72
N ALA A 123 1.54 -11.40 12.02
CA ALA A 123 0.17 -11.47 12.55
C ALA A 123 -0.67 -12.65 11.99
N GLY A 124 -0.01 -13.77 11.63
CA GLY A 124 -0.65 -14.93 11.01
C GLY A 124 -1.10 -14.72 9.56
N LEU A 125 -0.65 -13.65 8.93
CA LEU A 125 -0.82 -13.33 7.52
C LEU A 125 0.51 -13.52 6.78
N SER A 126 0.45 -13.98 5.54
CA SER A 126 1.62 -14.20 4.68
C SER A 126 1.47 -13.40 3.39
N PHE A 127 2.45 -12.56 3.11
CA PHE A 127 2.47 -11.69 1.92
C PHE A 127 3.70 -12.00 1.07
N GLU A 128 3.51 -12.11 -0.24
CA GLU A 128 4.59 -11.97 -1.20
C GLU A 128 4.79 -10.49 -1.48
N VAL A 129 6.01 -10.00 -1.32
CA VAL A 129 6.39 -8.62 -1.64
C VAL A 129 6.75 -8.57 -3.13
N ARG A 130 6.15 -7.65 -3.87
CA ARG A 130 6.50 -7.40 -5.27
C ARG A 130 6.86 -5.94 -5.46
N GLU A 131 8.09 -5.63 -5.80
CA GLU A 131 8.51 -4.28 -6.11
C GLU A 131 8.06 -3.89 -7.53
N ILE A 132 7.33 -2.80 -7.64
CA ILE A 132 6.83 -2.24 -8.90
C ILE A 132 7.14 -0.76 -8.92
N PRO A 133 8.36 -0.38 -9.29
CA PRO A 133 8.77 1.01 -9.33
C PRO A 133 8.14 1.77 -10.49
N GLY A 134 8.11 3.09 -10.37
CA GLY A 134 7.68 3.99 -11.44
C GLY A 134 6.65 5.04 -11.00
N HIS A 135 5.82 4.78 -9.98
CA HIS A 135 5.12 5.83 -9.25
C HIS A 135 6.09 6.52 -8.27
N SER A 136 6.76 5.73 -7.46
CA SER A 136 7.91 6.10 -6.64
C SER A 136 9.12 5.22 -7.00
N PRO A 137 10.32 5.49 -6.46
CA PRO A 137 11.54 4.76 -6.84
C PRO A 137 11.50 3.24 -6.59
N GLY A 138 10.73 2.79 -5.59
CA GLY A 138 10.74 1.39 -5.17
C GLY A 138 9.41 0.94 -4.56
N SER A 139 8.27 1.48 -5.05
CA SER A 139 6.94 1.06 -4.59
C SER A 139 6.84 -0.46 -4.52
N VAL A 140 6.34 -0.97 -3.40
CA VAL A 140 6.05 -2.38 -3.22
C VAL A 140 4.55 -2.61 -3.07
N VAL A 141 4.10 -3.77 -3.52
CA VAL A 141 2.75 -4.27 -3.24
C VAL A 141 2.85 -5.51 -2.38
N PHE A 142 1.88 -5.71 -1.48
CA PHE A 142 1.81 -6.87 -0.60
C PHE A 142 0.69 -7.80 -1.06
N VAL A 143 1.06 -8.94 -1.68
CA VAL A 143 0.13 -9.93 -2.22
C VAL A 143 -0.15 -11.00 -1.18
N CYS A 144 -1.39 -11.13 -0.73
CA CYS A 144 -1.84 -12.20 0.14
C CYS A 144 -2.60 -13.24 -0.68
N ASP A 145 -1.97 -14.36 -0.94
CA ASP A 145 -2.51 -15.52 -1.67
C ASP A 145 -2.98 -16.66 -0.76
N GLN A 146 -2.96 -16.42 0.55
CA GLN A 146 -3.30 -17.40 1.59
C GLN A 146 -4.80 -17.71 1.64
N PHE A 147 -5.65 -16.83 1.08
CA PHE A 147 -7.11 -16.89 1.18
C PHE A 147 -7.79 -16.82 -0.19
N GLU A 148 -9.08 -17.20 -0.23
CA GLU A 148 -9.95 -17.01 -1.37
C GLU A 148 -11.10 -16.02 -1.04
N PRO A 149 -11.28 -14.93 -1.79
CA PRO A 149 -10.35 -14.47 -2.81
C PRO A 149 -9.01 -14.01 -2.23
N ALA A 150 -7.94 -14.13 -3.03
CA ALA A 150 -6.66 -13.49 -2.75
C ALA A 150 -6.82 -11.97 -2.79
N PHE A 151 -5.92 -11.24 -2.13
CA PHE A 151 -5.94 -9.77 -2.18
C PHE A 151 -4.54 -9.19 -2.23
N VAL A 152 -4.44 -7.95 -2.72
CA VAL A 152 -3.19 -7.19 -2.79
C VAL A 152 -3.41 -5.78 -2.25
N PHE A 153 -2.56 -5.34 -1.33
CA PHE A 153 -2.43 -3.93 -0.99
C PHE A 153 -1.55 -3.28 -2.06
N GLY A 154 -2.19 -2.51 -2.91
CA GLY A 154 -1.60 -2.00 -4.14
C GLY A 154 -0.87 -0.67 -3.99
N GLY A 155 -1.10 0.06 -2.90
CA GLY A 155 -0.64 1.44 -2.81
C GLY A 155 -1.02 2.21 -4.07
N ASP A 156 -0.10 3.00 -4.56
CA ASP A 156 -0.30 3.84 -5.75
C ASP A 156 0.25 3.21 -7.04
N VAL A 157 0.15 1.89 -7.14
CA VAL A 157 0.56 1.16 -8.35
C VAL A 157 -0.61 0.97 -9.31
N LEU A 158 -1.72 0.38 -8.85
CA LEU A 158 -2.88 0.04 -9.71
C LEU A 158 -4.18 0.47 -9.05
N PHE A 159 -4.96 1.28 -9.76
CA PHE A 159 -6.26 1.79 -9.35
C PHE A 159 -7.40 1.24 -10.21
N SER A 160 -8.63 1.40 -9.75
CA SER A 160 -9.81 1.10 -10.55
C SER A 160 -9.87 1.98 -11.80
N GLY A 161 -9.61 1.38 -12.97
CA GLY A 161 -9.58 2.07 -14.26
C GLY A 161 -8.42 3.05 -14.45
N SER A 162 -7.40 3.00 -13.59
CA SER A 162 -6.24 3.89 -13.66
C SER A 162 -4.97 3.23 -13.12
N VAL A 163 -3.88 3.98 -13.10
CA VAL A 163 -2.60 3.61 -12.49
C VAL A 163 -2.04 4.82 -11.75
N GLY A 164 -1.05 4.60 -10.89
CA GLY A 164 -0.34 5.67 -10.21
C GLY A 164 0.26 6.69 -11.18
N ARG A 165 0.29 7.93 -10.77
CA ARG A 165 0.98 8.98 -11.54
C ARG A 165 2.48 8.75 -11.55
N ALA A 166 3.16 9.22 -12.58
CA ALA A 166 4.61 9.07 -12.73
C ALA A 166 5.31 10.40 -13.07
N ASP A 167 4.59 11.51 -12.98
CA ASP A 167 5.06 12.86 -13.34
C ASP A 167 5.77 13.59 -12.18
N LEU A 168 5.80 13.00 -10.98
CA LEU A 168 6.50 13.53 -9.80
C LEU A 168 7.87 12.83 -9.58
N GLY A 169 8.66 12.73 -10.64
CA GLY A 169 9.97 12.06 -10.57
C GLY A 169 9.93 10.55 -10.84
N GLY A 170 8.76 10.02 -11.22
CA GLY A 170 8.58 8.60 -11.52
C GLY A 170 8.94 8.20 -12.96
N ASN A 171 8.53 6.98 -13.35
CA ASN A 171 8.76 6.42 -14.68
C ASN A 171 7.53 5.60 -15.14
N ALA A 172 6.71 6.22 -15.99
CA ALA A 172 5.50 5.60 -16.51
C ALA A 172 5.74 4.26 -17.22
N THR A 173 6.78 4.18 -18.04
CA THR A 173 7.12 2.94 -18.77
C THR A 173 7.43 1.80 -17.82
N GLN A 174 8.20 2.08 -16.77
CA GLN A 174 8.57 1.10 -15.75
C GLN A 174 7.35 0.64 -14.95
N LEU A 175 6.50 1.59 -14.52
CA LEU A 175 5.26 1.29 -13.80
C LEU A 175 4.33 0.37 -14.61
N LEU A 176 4.02 0.74 -15.85
CA LEU A 176 3.13 -0.05 -16.71
C LEU A 176 3.68 -1.44 -17.01
N ALA A 177 5.00 -1.57 -17.24
CA ALA A 177 5.65 -2.85 -17.44
C ALA A 177 5.58 -3.72 -16.17
N GLY A 178 5.85 -3.14 -15.00
CA GLY A 178 5.78 -3.81 -13.70
C GLY A 178 4.39 -4.31 -13.37
N ILE A 179 3.35 -3.50 -13.58
CA ILE A 179 1.95 -3.89 -13.38
C ILE A 179 1.61 -5.12 -14.24
N ARG A 180 1.92 -5.08 -15.54
CA ARG A 180 1.65 -6.21 -16.44
C ARG A 180 2.39 -7.48 -16.03
N ALA A 181 3.67 -7.35 -15.68
CA ALA A 181 4.51 -8.49 -15.36
C ALA A 181 4.23 -9.09 -13.98
N LYS A 182 3.82 -8.28 -13.01
CA LYS A 182 3.76 -8.68 -11.60
C LYS A 182 2.36 -8.68 -10.99
N LEU A 183 1.40 -7.91 -11.53
CA LEU A 183 0.03 -7.88 -11.02
C LEU A 183 -0.98 -8.55 -11.95
N LEU A 184 -0.97 -8.22 -13.24
CA LEU A 184 -1.97 -8.77 -14.16
C LEU A 184 -1.81 -10.26 -14.45
N ILE A 185 -0.79 -10.91 -13.90
CA ILE A 185 -0.63 -12.37 -13.92
C ILE A 185 -1.36 -13.09 -12.77
N LEU A 186 -1.85 -12.35 -11.78
CA LEU A 186 -2.61 -12.91 -10.66
C LEU A 186 -4.01 -13.39 -11.13
N PRO A 187 -4.68 -14.29 -10.38
CA PRO A 187 -6.04 -14.73 -10.69
C PRO A 187 -7.02 -13.56 -10.81
N ASP A 188 -8.01 -13.67 -11.72
CA ASP A 188 -9.01 -12.63 -11.99
C ASP A 188 -9.76 -12.16 -10.75
N GLY A 189 -10.06 -13.07 -9.82
CA GLY A 189 -10.78 -12.77 -8.58
C GLY A 189 -9.95 -12.08 -7.50
N THR A 190 -8.63 -11.88 -7.72
CA THR A 190 -7.77 -11.21 -6.74
C THR A 190 -8.23 -9.77 -6.53
N LEU A 191 -8.54 -9.41 -5.29
CA LEU A 191 -8.92 -8.05 -4.93
C LEU A 191 -7.70 -7.13 -4.96
N VAL A 192 -7.85 -5.94 -5.52
CA VAL A 192 -6.86 -4.86 -5.44
C VAL A 192 -7.38 -3.79 -4.51
N LEU A 193 -6.63 -3.56 -3.43
CA LEU A 193 -6.88 -2.57 -2.38
C LEU A 193 -5.90 -1.41 -2.62
N PRO A 194 -6.33 -0.38 -3.37
CA PRO A 194 -5.44 0.70 -3.79
C PRO A 194 -5.24 1.75 -2.69
N GLY A 195 -4.20 2.57 -2.82
CA GLY A 195 -3.99 3.73 -1.95
C GLY A 195 -5.03 4.83 -2.13
N HIS A 196 -5.65 4.91 -3.31
CA HIS A 196 -6.71 5.88 -3.61
C HIS A 196 -7.84 5.25 -4.43
N GLY A 197 -9.06 5.73 -4.19
CA GLY A 197 -10.24 5.33 -4.95
C GLY A 197 -10.79 3.95 -4.57
N PRO A 198 -11.72 3.41 -5.36
CA PRO A 198 -12.44 2.20 -4.99
C PRO A 198 -11.61 0.92 -5.20
N VAL A 199 -11.92 -0.10 -4.40
CA VAL A 199 -11.44 -1.47 -4.58
C VAL A 199 -11.82 -1.99 -5.97
N THR A 200 -10.90 -2.72 -6.60
CA THR A 200 -11.13 -3.36 -7.89
C THR A 200 -10.63 -4.81 -7.87
N THR A 201 -10.59 -5.47 -9.03
CA THR A 201 -10.04 -6.83 -9.18
C THR A 201 -9.04 -6.89 -10.33
N ILE A 202 -8.10 -7.81 -10.24
CA ILE A 202 -7.13 -8.06 -11.33
C ILE A 202 -7.83 -8.33 -12.65
N GLY A 203 -8.91 -9.12 -12.64
CA GLY A 203 -9.66 -9.43 -13.86
C GLY A 203 -10.37 -8.22 -14.47
N ALA A 204 -10.89 -7.29 -13.65
CA ALA A 204 -11.48 -6.05 -14.16
C ALA A 204 -10.40 -5.20 -14.84
N GLU A 205 -9.28 -4.99 -14.16
CA GLU A 205 -8.19 -4.15 -14.68
C GLU A 205 -7.50 -4.77 -15.90
N ARG A 206 -7.34 -6.10 -15.93
CA ARG A 206 -6.81 -6.79 -17.12
C ARG A 206 -7.66 -6.56 -18.36
N ARG A 207 -8.99 -6.57 -18.21
CA ARG A 207 -9.91 -6.39 -19.35
C ARG A 207 -10.07 -4.94 -19.78
N SER A 208 -10.20 -4.02 -18.83
CA SER A 208 -10.74 -2.68 -19.11
C SER A 208 -9.87 -1.50 -18.71
N ASN A 209 -8.75 -1.71 -18.01
CA ASN A 209 -7.88 -0.60 -17.63
C ASN A 209 -7.27 0.05 -18.89
N PRO A 210 -7.44 1.38 -19.09
CA PRO A 210 -7.02 2.06 -20.32
C PRO A 210 -5.47 2.13 -20.47
N PHE A 211 -4.70 1.90 -19.39
CA PHE A 211 -3.25 2.00 -19.41
C PHE A 211 -2.54 0.64 -19.50
N VAL A 212 -3.10 -0.40 -18.89
CA VAL A 212 -2.44 -1.71 -18.75
C VAL A 212 -3.29 -2.88 -19.22
N GLY A 213 -4.59 -2.69 -19.47
CA GLY A 213 -5.52 -3.74 -19.88
C GLY A 213 -5.31 -4.21 -21.32
N GLU A 214 -6.10 -5.23 -21.73
CA GLU A 214 -6.00 -5.87 -23.06
C GLU A 214 -6.23 -4.90 -24.23
N GLY A 215 -7.04 -3.83 -24.02
CA GLY A 215 -7.27 -2.77 -24.99
C GLY A 215 -6.38 -1.54 -24.87
N ALA A 216 -5.36 -1.57 -24.03
CA ALA A 216 -4.48 -0.42 -23.76
C ALA A 216 -3.54 -0.13 -24.94
N GLY A 217 -4.07 0.49 -25.97
CA GLY A 217 -3.34 0.95 -27.14
C GLY A 217 -3.43 2.46 -27.28
N GLY A 218 -2.51 3.23 -26.67
CA GLY A 218 -2.34 4.64 -26.98
C GLY A 218 -2.58 5.68 -25.89
N HIS A 219 -2.95 5.32 -24.70
CA HIS A 219 -2.97 6.27 -23.57
C HIS A 219 -1.54 6.47 -23.04
N ARG A 220 -1.04 7.72 -23.09
CA ARG A 220 0.21 8.13 -22.47
C ARG A 220 -0.12 8.74 -21.10
N LEU A 221 0.59 8.32 -20.07
CA LEU A 221 0.61 9.06 -18.82
C LEU A 221 1.33 10.38 -19.10
N GLY A 222 0.62 11.51 -18.95
CA GLY A 222 1.18 12.85 -19.12
C GLY A 222 2.14 13.22 -18.01
#